data_d23b6863ec8096de486dd36e487db8a4
#
_entry.id   d23b6863ec8096de486dd36e487db8a4
#
_cell.length_a   1.000
_cell.length_b   1.000
_cell.length_c   1.000
_cell.angle_alpha   90.00
_cell.angle_beta   90.00
_cell.angle_gamma   90.00
#
_symmetry.space_group_name_H-M   'P 1'
#
loop_
_entity.id
_entity.type
_entity.pdbx_description
1 polymer ?
#
loop_
_entity_poly.entity_id
_entity_poly.type
_entity_poly.pdbx_seq_one_letter_code
_entity_poly.pdbx_strand_id
1 'polypeptide(L)'
;MDPLALHIQNGVLNGPVAISYAVLAAVAFGYCLVRGRRDLDDRLAPMAGLVAAFIFAVQMLNFPVLPGVSGHLLGGALAALLVGPWVGALCVSIVLIVQALLFADGGVTAIGPNVTNMALVGTAAAYGLIFVLLRVLPRTPTGLAVTAFVASVVSVVAAALSFVLQYAIGGTTQLQEFGLGQVLALMTGTHVLIGVGEGLIAAVTVLTVARTRPDLVYALRGLRRPAMPSPPAAPTAAQPASTGGAA
;
A
#
# COMPACT_ATOMS: atom_id res chain seq x y z
N MET A 1 -19.71 20.75 -8.61
CA MET A 1 -18.75 19.85 -7.94
C MET A 1 -19.46 18.55 -7.71
N ASP A 2 -18.92 17.46 -8.22
CA ASP A 2 -19.50 16.14 -7.97
C ASP A 2 -19.35 15.81 -6.48
N PRO A 3 -20.44 15.62 -5.73
CA PRO A 3 -20.38 15.36 -4.29
C PRO A 3 -19.83 13.97 -3.96
N LEU A 4 -19.46 13.20 -4.96
CA LEU A 4 -19.02 11.80 -4.84
C LEU A 4 -17.53 11.59 -5.12
N ALA A 5 -16.76 12.62 -5.43
CA ALA A 5 -15.35 12.43 -5.74
C ALA A 5 -14.53 12.17 -4.47
N LEU A 6 -13.81 11.06 -4.48
CA LEU A 6 -13.10 10.44 -3.37
C LEU A 6 -11.68 10.99 -3.18
N HIS A 7 -11.11 11.60 -4.23
CA HIS A 7 -9.70 12.02 -4.30
C HIS A 7 -9.60 13.51 -4.61
N ILE A 8 -8.36 14.04 -4.58
CA ILE A 8 -8.11 15.41 -5.03
C ILE A 8 -8.67 15.57 -6.44
N GLN A 9 -9.54 16.57 -6.62
CA GLN A 9 -10.20 16.84 -7.88
C GLN A 9 -9.37 17.76 -8.79
N ASN A 10 -9.79 17.84 -10.04
CA ASN A 10 -9.24 18.80 -10.98
C ASN A 10 -9.38 20.23 -10.44
N GLY A 11 -8.31 21.00 -10.52
CA GLY A 11 -8.33 22.41 -10.15
C GLY A 11 -8.14 22.72 -8.66
N VAL A 12 -8.05 21.75 -7.76
CA VAL A 12 -7.72 21.98 -6.33
C VAL A 12 -6.27 22.47 -6.18
N LEU A 13 -5.37 21.96 -7.01
CA LEU A 13 -3.99 22.41 -7.11
C LEU A 13 -3.74 23.11 -8.43
N ASN A 14 -2.87 24.11 -8.42
CA ASN A 14 -2.49 24.84 -9.64
C ASN A 14 -1.67 23.94 -10.60
N GLY A 15 -1.61 24.32 -11.88
CA GLY A 15 -0.95 23.57 -12.93
C GLY A 15 0.53 23.24 -12.63
N PRO A 16 1.36 24.20 -12.23
CA PRO A 16 2.78 23.93 -11.89
C PRO A 16 2.95 22.87 -10.82
N VAL A 17 2.19 22.94 -9.73
CA VAL A 17 2.26 21.95 -8.65
C VAL A 17 1.75 20.60 -9.12
N ALA A 18 0.59 20.54 -9.81
CA ALA A 18 0.06 19.30 -10.34
C ALA A 18 1.05 18.59 -11.28
N ILE A 19 1.70 19.33 -12.18
CA ILE A 19 2.69 18.79 -13.13
C ILE A 19 3.95 18.31 -12.37
N SER A 20 4.46 19.10 -11.42
CA SER A 20 5.65 18.72 -10.64
C SER A 20 5.44 17.39 -9.89
N TYR A 21 4.27 17.24 -9.26
CA TYR A 21 3.93 15.99 -8.57
C TYR A 21 3.59 14.85 -9.54
N ALA A 22 3.11 15.13 -10.75
CA ALA A 22 2.93 14.11 -11.78
C ALA A 22 4.29 13.56 -12.25
N VAL A 23 5.27 14.41 -12.46
CA VAL A 23 6.64 13.99 -12.81
C VAL A 23 7.25 13.17 -11.67
N LEU A 24 7.14 13.65 -10.43
CA LEU A 24 7.61 12.92 -9.24
C LEU A 24 6.97 11.54 -9.14
N ALA A 25 5.64 11.47 -9.28
CA ALA A 25 4.90 10.21 -9.24
C ALA A 25 5.34 9.25 -10.35
N ALA A 26 5.51 9.74 -11.58
CA ALA A 26 5.94 8.92 -12.71
C ALA A 26 7.34 8.34 -12.51
N VAL A 27 8.30 9.15 -12.04
CA VAL A 27 9.66 8.71 -11.74
C VAL A 27 9.67 7.68 -10.62
N ALA A 28 8.95 7.96 -9.52
CA ALA A 28 8.87 7.04 -8.38
C ALA A 28 8.13 5.74 -8.73
N PHE A 29 7.05 5.80 -9.54
CA PHE A 29 6.37 4.63 -10.07
C PHE A 29 7.32 3.76 -10.90
N GLY A 30 8.08 4.37 -11.81
CA GLY A 30 9.11 3.68 -12.60
C GLY A 30 10.16 3.01 -11.71
N TYR A 31 10.62 3.70 -10.66
CA TYR A 31 11.55 3.13 -9.68
C TYR A 31 10.93 1.94 -8.92
N CYS A 32 9.69 2.08 -8.44
CA CYS A 32 8.97 0.99 -7.79
C CYS A 32 8.79 -0.20 -8.73
N LEU A 33 8.55 0.02 -10.03
CA LEU A 33 8.43 -1.03 -11.03
C LEU A 33 9.76 -1.81 -11.18
N VAL A 34 10.89 -1.11 -11.29
CA VAL A 34 12.21 -1.75 -11.40
C VAL A 34 12.55 -2.53 -10.13
N ARG A 35 12.24 -1.99 -8.95
CA ARG A 35 12.50 -2.66 -7.67
C ARG A 35 11.53 -3.81 -7.42
N GLY A 36 10.23 -3.58 -7.63
CA GLY A 36 9.18 -4.56 -7.38
C GLY A 36 9.27 -5.79 -8.29
N ARG A 37 9.78 -5.64 -9.52
CA ARG A 37 10.03 -6.78 -10.43
C ARG A 37 10.97 -7.83 -9.82
N ARG A 38 11.86 -7.45 -8.93
CA ARG A 38 12.78 -8.36 -8.24
C ARG A 38 12.12 -9.13 -7.10
N ASP A 39 11.05 -8.57 -6.55
CA ASP A 39 10.29 -9.16 -5.45
C ASP A 39 9.15 -10.07 -5.94
N LEU A 40 8.70 -9.87 -7.19
CA LEU A 40 7.62 -10.65 -7.79
C LEU A 40 8.09 -12.07 -8.12
N ASP A 41 7.39 -13.02 -7.55
CA ASP A 41 7.48 -14.45 -7.85
C ASP A 41 6.09 -15.00 -8.18
N ASP A 42 5.99 -16.28 -8.53
CA ASP A 42 4.72 -16.96 -8.89
C ASP A 42 3.67 -16.91 -7.76
N ARG A 43 4.07 -16.63 -6.54
CA ARG A 43 3.19 -16.52 -5.38
C ARG A 43 2.80 -15.08 -5.10
N LEU A 44 3.75 -14.17 -5.23
CA LEU A 44 3.51 -12.76 -4.93
C LEU A 44 2.69 -12.06 -6.00
N ALA A 45 2.81 -12.45 -7.27
CA ALA A 45 2.06 -11.82 -8.35
C ALA A 45 0.53 -11.99 -8.20
N PRO A 46 -0.02 -13.19 -7.95
CA PRO A 46 -1.45 -13.33 -7.66
C PRO A 46 -1.87 -12.60 -6.38
N MET A 47 -1.02 -12.61 -5.35
CA MET A 47 -1.30 -11.89 -4.11
C MET A 47 -1.37 -10.39 -4.32
N ALA A 48 -0.50 -9.82 -5.15
CA ALA A 48 -0.54 -8.41 -5.50
C ALA A 48 -1.86 -8.03 -6.21
N GLY A 49 -2.35 -8.87 -7.11
CA GLY A 49 -3.66 -8.70 -7.74
C GLY A 49 -4.82 -8.71 -6.74
N LEU A 50 -4.81 -9.65 -5.80
CA LEU A 50 -5.81 -9.73 -4.73
C LEU A 50 -5.75 -8.51 -3.80
N VAL A 51 -4.55 -8.07 -3.42
CA VAL A 51 -4.35 -6.88 -2.59
C VAL A 51 -4.85 -5.64 -3.32
N ALA A 52 -4.54 -5.47 -4.60
CA ALA A 52 -5.04 -4.34 -5.39
C ALA A 52 -6.57 -4.35 -5.48
N ALA A 53 -7.19 -5.50 -5.76
CA ALA A 53 -8.65 -5.63 -5.79
C ALA A 53 -9.31 -5.33 -4.44
N PHE A 54 -8.71 -5.81 -3.35
CA PHE A 54 -9.20 -5.52 -1.99
C PHE A 54 -9.08 -4.02 -1.67
N ILE A 55 -7.92 -3.39 -1.98
CA ILE A 55 -7.72 -1.95 -1.80
C ILE A 55 -8.74 -1.16 -2.60
N PHE A 56 -8.96 -1.52 -3.87
CA PHE A 56 -9.99 -0.90 -4.69
C PHE A 56 -11.36 -0.94 -4.02
N ALA A 57 -11.77 -2.11 -3.49
CA ALA A 57 -13.06 -2.27 -2.85
C ALA A 57 -13.20 -1.44 -1.55
N VAL A 58 -12.15 -1.40 -0.70
CA VAL A 58 -12.21 -0.65 0.55
C VAL A 58 -12.08 0.86 0.33
N GLN A 59 -11.41 1.30 -0.72
CA GLN A 59 -11.35 2.71 -1.10
C GLN A 59 -12.69 3.26 -1.58
N MET A 60 -13.64 2.42 -1.99
CA MET A 60 -15.02 2.84 -2.29
C MET A 60 -15.81 3.28 -1.03
N LEU A 61 -15.31 3.00 0.18
CA LEU A 61 -15.87 3.54 1.43
C LEU A 61 -15.38 4.97 1.64
N ASN A 62 -16.27 5.93 1.45
CA ASN A 62 -15.96 7.34 1.37
C ASN A 62 -16.59 8.15 2.51
N PHE A 63 -15.84 9.13 3.00
CA PHE A 63 -16.25 10.05 4.06
C PHE A 63 -16.01 11.50 3.60
N PRO A 64 -17.05 12.36 3.52
CA PRO A 64 -16.86 13.76 3.18
C PRO A 64 -16.05 14.47 4.25
N VAL A 65 -15.01 15.20 3.86
CA VAL A 65 -14.10 15.95 4.76
C VAL A 65 -14.26 17.45 4.56
N LEU A 66 -14.19 17.91 3.31
CA LEU A 66 -14.33 19.30 2.89
C LEU A 66 -15.07 19.35 1.56
N PRO A 67 -15.64 20.53 1.15
CA PRO A 67 -16.17 20.69 -0.18
C PRO A 67 -15.13 20.33 -1.24
N GLY A 68 -15.42 19.33 -2.07
CA GLY A 68 -14.51 18.83 -3.11
C GLY A 68 -13.32 18.00 -2.61
N VAL A 69 -13.28 17.64 -1.31
CA VAL A 69 -12.28 16.77 -0.71
C VAL A 69 -12.96 15.75 0.17
N SER A 70 -12.69 14.51 -0.06
CA SER A 70 -13.15 13.40 0.78
C SER A 70 -11.97 12.58 1.29
N GLY A 71 -12.23 11.84 2.35
CA GLY A 71 -11.29 10.87 2.90
C GLY A 71 -11.83 9.46 2.73
N HIS A 72 -10.94 8.53 2.48
CA HIS A 72 -11.25 7.12 2.32
C HIS A 72 -10.08 6.29 2.83
N LEU A 73 -10.28 4.98 2.95
CA LEU A 73 -9.21 4.05 3.31
C LEU A 73 -8.15 4.03 2.21
N LEU A 74 -6.87 4.06 2.59
CA LEU A 74 -5.76 4.12 1.62
C LEU A 74 -5.23 2.75 1.22
N GLY A 75 -5.09 1.86 2.18
CA GLY A 75 -4.55 0.52 1.96
C GLY A 75 -3.03 0.42 1.87
N GLY A 76 -2.29 1.53 2.02
CA GLY A 76 -0.83 1.55 1.89
C GLY A 76 -0.09 0.66 2.89
N ALA A 77 -0.52 0.66 4.15
CA ALA A 77 0.06 -0.19 5.19
C ALA A 77 -0.24 -1.67 4.96
N LEU A 78 -1.47 -2.00 4.57
CA LEU A 78 -1.88 -3.36 4.22
C LEU A 78 -1.04 -3.89 3.06
N ALA A 79 -0.91 -3.10 1.99
CA ALA A 79 -0.10 -3.46 0.84
C ALA A 79 1.38 -3.67 1.22
N ALA A 80 1.97 -2.77 2.01
CA ALA A 80 3.35 -2.89 2.45
C ALA A 80 3.59 -4.18 3.27
N LEU A 81 2.64 -4.57 4.13
CA LEU A 81 2.73 -5.79 4.95
C LEU A 81 2.59 -7.07 4.13
N LEU A 82 1.66 -7.11 3.18
CA LEU A 82 1.34 -8.31 2.41
C LEU A 82 2.24 -8.52 1.20
N VAL A 83 2.55 -7.46 0.45
CA VAL A 83 3.29 -7.57 -0.82
C VAL A 83 4.60 -6.76 -0.86
N GLY A 84 4.93 -6.08 0.24
CA GLY A 84 6.15 -5.28 0.35
C GLY A 84 6.00 -3.85 -0.16
N PRO A 85 7.00 -2.99 0.09
CA PRO A 85 6.85 -1.55 -0.15
C PRO A 85 6.75 -1.21 -1.64
N TRP A 86 7.54 -1.84 -2.48
CA TRP A 86 7.61 -1.52 -3.91
C TRP A 86 6.37 -1.99 -4.65
N VAL A 87 6.01 -3.26 -4.46
CA VAL A 87 4.81 -3.85 -5.06
C VAL A 87 3.55 -3.23 -4.45
N GLY A 88 3.56 -2.92 -3.16
CA GLY A 88 2.45 -2.24 -2.47
C GLY A 88 2.19 -0.85 -3.04
N ALA A 89 3.23 -0.04 -3.24
CA ALA A 89 3.09 1.27 -3.87
C ALA A 89 2.56 1.16 -5.31
N LEU A 90 2.96 0.13 -6.07
CA LEU A 90 2.42 -0.14 -7.40
C LEU A 90 0.94 -0.52 -7.36
N CYS A 91 0.54 -1.40 -6.43
CA CYS A 91 -0.87 -1.79 -6.25
C CYS A 91 -1.76 -0.56 -6.01
N VAL A 92 -1.39 0.28 -5.03
CA VAL A 92 -2.14 1.50 -4.72
C VAL A 92 -2.13 2.46 -5.92
N SER A 93 -0.99 2.67 -6.58
CA SER A 93 -0.91 3.55 -7.76
C SER A 93 -1.83 3.09 -8.89
N ILE A 94 -1.84 1.79 -9.20
CA ILE A 94 -2.70 1.23 -10.25
C ILE A 94 -4.18 1.42 -9.90
N VAL A 95 -4.55 1.18 -8.64
CA VAL A 95 -5.92 1.39 -8.17
C VAL A 95 -6.34 2.84 -8.38
N LEU A 96 -5.52 3.82 -7.95
CA LEU A 96 -5.80 5.24 -8.12
C LEU A 96 -5.94 5.67 -9.58
N ILE A 97 -5.09 5.14 -10.46
CA ILE A 97 -5.16 5.42 -11.91
C ILE A 97 -6.46 4.85 -12.49
N VAL A 98 -6.82 3.62 -12.13
CA VAL A 98 -8.06 2.98 -12.59
C VAL A 98 -9.28 3.75 -12.09
N GLN A 99 -9.30 4.18 -10.83
CA GLN A 99 -10.38 4.97 -10.25
C GLN A 99 -10.53 6.32 -10.96
N ALA A 100 -9.44 7.03 -11.19
CA ALA A 100 -9.48 8.33 -11.86
C ALA A 100 -9.94 8.23 -13.34
N LEU A 101 -9.49 7.21 -14.06
CA LEU A 101 -9.74 7.09 -15.50
C LEU A 101 -11.04 6.38 -15.85
N LEU A 102 -11.44 5.36 -15.07
CA LEU A 102 -12.60 4.51 -15.40
C LEU A 102 -13.82 4.84 -14.54
N PHE A 103 -13.61 5.37 -13.34
CA PHE A 103 -14.71 5.64 -12.39
C PHE A 103 -14.93 7.13 -12.13
N ALA A 104 -14.16 8.01 -12.80
CA ALA A 104 -14.17 9.47 -12.57
C ALA A 104 -13.96 9.84 -11.08
N ASP A 105 -13.27 8.99 -10.34
CA ASP A 105 -12.99 9.16 -8.92
C ASP A 105 -11.62 9.81 -8.74
N GLY A 106 -11.63 11.11 -8.51
CA GLY A 106 -10.45 11.96 -8.52
C GLY A 106 -10.19 12.65 -9.87
N GLY A 107 -9.47 13.76 -9.82
CA GLY A 107 -9.15 14.54 -10.99
C GLY A 107 -8.06 13.91 -11.85
N VAL A 108 -8.25 13.83 -13.16
CA VAL A 108 -7.20 13.36 -14.09
C VAL A 108 -5.94 14.22 -13.98
N THR A 109 -6.07 15.53 -13.80
CA THR A 109 -4.94 16.44 -13.56
C THR A 109 -4.33 16.29 -12.17
N ALA A 110 -5.03 15.63 -11.26
CA ALA A 110 -4.59 15.37 -9.89
C ALA A 110 -4.08 13.94 -9.67
N ILE A 111 -4.01 13.08 -10.70
CA ILE A 111 -3.49 11.71 -10.58
C ILE A 111 -2.09 11.71 -9.95
N GLY A 112 -1.18 12.58 -10.41
CA GLY A 112 0.17 12.66 -9.85
C GLY A 112 0.21 13.03 -8.38
N PRO A 113 -0.42 14.11 -7.94
CA PRO A 113 -0.63 14.43 -6.52
C PRO A 113 -1.23 13.28 -5.71
N ASN A 114 -2.31 12.65 -6.18
CA ASN A 114 -2.97 11.53 -5.50
C ASN A 114 -2.04 10.32 -5.35
N VAL A 115 -1.37 9.91 -6.42
CA VAL A 115 -0.36 8.83 -6.38
C VAL A 115 0.76 9.17 -5.41
N THR A 116 1.27 10.40 -5.44
CA THR A 116 2.33 10.83 -4.51
C THR A 116 1.88 10.71 -3.07
N ASN A 117 0.70 11.22 -2.73
CA ASN A 117 0.22 11.22 -1.34
C ASN A 117 -0.07 9.82 -0.82
N MET A 118 -0.85 9.05 -1.55
CA MET A 118 -1.42 7.80 -1.05
C MET A 118 -0.54 6.59 -1.36
N ALA A 119 -0.06 6.47 -2.61
CA ALA A 119 0.74 5.33 -2.99
C ALA A 119 2.20 5.47 -2.52
N LEU A 120 2.81 6.64 -2.67
CA LEU A 120 4.23 6.81 -2.35
C LEU A 120 4.42 7.19 -0.88
N VAL A 121 3.90 8.34 -0.45
CA VAL A 121 4.10 8.84 0.94
C VAL A 121 3.41 7.90 1.93
N GLY A 122 2.15 7.53 1.72
CA GLY A 122 1.42 6.63 2.60
C GLY A 122 2.11 5.27 2.75
N THR A 123 2.48 4.62 1.64
CA THR A 123 3.15 3.31 1.70
C THR A 123 4.56 3.42 2.29
N ALA A 124 5.32 4.49 1.99
CA ALA A 124 6.66 4.69 2.54
C ALA A 124 6.62 4.93 4.04
N ALA A 125 5.71 5.78 4.53
CA ALA A 125 5.50 6.04 5.96
C ALA A 125 5.10 4.75 6.70
N ALA A 126 4.16 3.99 6.13
CA ALA A 126 3.76 2.70 6.68
C ALA A 126 4.95 1.74 6.76
N TYR A 127 5.69 1.56 5.66
CA TYR A 127 6.79 0.61 5.61
C TYR A 127 7.93 0.99 6.57
N GLY A 128 8.27 2.28 6.64
CA GLY A 128 9.26 2.77 7.60
C GLY A 128 8.88 2.42 9.03
N LEU A 129 7.61 2.62 9.40
CA LEU A 129 7.11 2.29 10.73
C LEU A 129 7.03 0.76 10.96
N ILE A 130 6.55 -0.01 9.97
CA ILE A 130 6.55 -1.47 10.03
C ILE A 130 7.96 -2.01 10.31
N PHE A 131 8.96 -1.46 9.60
CA PHE A 131 10.36 -1.87 9.78
C PHE A 131 10.86 -1.61 11.22
N VAL A 132 10.47 -0.51 11.83
CA VAL A 132 10.81 -0.18 13.22
C VAL A 132 10.05 -1.08 14.19
N LEU A 133 8.73 -1.18 14.03
CA LEU A 133 7.88 -1.94 14.96
C LEU A 133 8.21 -3.43 14.97
N LEU A 134 8.53 -4.03 13.82
CA LEU A 134 8.92 -5.44 13.74
C LEU A 134 10.31 -5.74 14.36
N ARG A 135 11.06 -4.72 14.73
CA ARG A 135 12.30 -4.86 15.50
C ARG A 135 12.07 -4.81 17.00
N VAL A 136 11.02 -4.11 17.43
CA VAL A 136 10.71 -3.85 18.84
C VAL A 136 9.61 -4.80 19.34
N LEU A 137 8.57 -4.99 18.52
CA LEU A 137 7.46 -5.87 18.87
C LEU A 137 7.76 -7.33 18.55
N PRO A 138 7.27 -8.27 19.38
CA PRO A 138 7.40 -9.69 19.08
C PRO A 138 6.65 -10.00 17.79
N ARG A 139 7.25 -10.82 16.93
CA ARG A 139 6.67 -11.21 15.63
C ARG A 139 5.60 -12.30 15.77
N THR A 140 4.74 -12.12 16.77
CA THR A 140 3.53 -12.92 17.00
C THR A 140 2.39 -12.41 16.13
N PRO A 141 1.32 -13.18 15.92
CA PRO A 141 0.13 -12.70 15.23
C PRO A 141 -0.44 -11.39 15.84
N THR A 142 -0.42 -11.29 17.17
CA THR A 142 -0.86 -10.07 17.87
C THR A 142 0.08 -8.90 17.60
N GLY A 143 1.41 -9.10 17.69
CA GLY A 143 2.39 -8.06 17.39
C GLY A 143 2.28 -7.57 15.94
N LEU A 144 1.99 -8.49 15.00
CA LEU A 144 1.76 -8.14 13.60
C LEU A 144 0.47 -7.34 13.42
N ALA A 145 -0.62 -7.70 14.12
CA ALA A 145 -1.88 -6.96 14.10
C ALA A 145 -1.71 -5.53 14.67
N VAL A 146 -0.99 -5.38 15.77
CA VAL A 146 -0.66 -4.06 16.35
C VAL A 146 0.19 -3.25 15.36
N THR A 147 1.18 -3.88 14.73
CA THR A 147 1.99 -3.23 13.69
C THR A 147 1.14 -2.75 12.53
N ALA A 148 0.20 -3.57 12.04
CA ALA A 148 -0.71 -3.21 10.97
C ALA A 148 -1.58 -2.02 11.35
N PHE A 149 -2.17 -2.06 12.55
CA PHE A 149 -3.01 -0.98 13.05
C PHE A 149 -2.27 0.36 13.12
N VAL A 150 -1.13 0.39 13.81
CA VAL A 150 -0.37 1.64 14.03
C VAL A 150 0.20 2.16 12.71
N ALA A 151 0.71 1.26 11.84
CA ALA A 151 1.23 1.64 10.54
C ALA A 151 0.15 2.23 9.62
N SER A 152 -1.09 1.73 9.69
CA SER A 152 -2.22 2.28 8.93
C SER A 152 -2.55 3.70 9.38
N VAL A 153 -2.69 3.93 10.69
CA VAL A 153 -2.97 5.29 11.22
C VAL A 153 -1.91 6.28 10.73
N VAL A 154 -0.64 5.93 10.86
CA VAL A 154 0.47 6.82 10.44
C VAL A 154 0.50 7.00 8.93
N SER A 155 0.24 5.97 8.15
CA SER A 155 0.14 6.03 6.70
C SER A 155 -0.90 7.04 6.23
N VAL A 156 -2.10 6.95 6.78
CA VAL A 156 -3.24 7.79 6.42
C VAL A 156 -2.98 9.25 6.78
N VAL A 157 -2.47 9.49 8.00
CA VAL A 157 -2.12 10.85 8.44
C VAL A 157 -0.98 11.44 7.63
N ALA A 158 0.05 10.65 7.30
CA ALA A 158 1.16 11.11 6.47
C ALA A 158 0.70 11.51 5.06
N ALA A 159 -0.20 10.74 4.45
CA ALA A 159 -0.79 11.08 3.16
C ALA A 159 -1.60 12.38 3.23
N ALA A 160 -2.39 12.58 4.28
CA ALA A 160 -3.15 13.82 4.51
C ALA A 160 -2.24 15.03 4.70
N LEU A 161 -1.18 14.90 5.48
CA LEU A 161 -0.19 15.97 5.66
C LEU A 161 0.54 16.30 4.36
N SER A 162 0.84 15.30 3.53
CA SER A 162 1.41 15.50 2.20
C SER A 162 0.47 16.33 1.30
N PHE A 163 -0.85 16.06 1.35
CA PHE A 163 -1.84 16.90 0.66
C PHE A 163 -1.83 18.33 1.19
N VAL A 164 -1.83 18.54 2.52
CA VAL A 164 -1.79 19.88 3.13
C VAL A 164 -0.55 20.65 2.68
N LEU A 165 0.60 19.97 2.58
CA LEU A 165 1.83 20.57 2.04
C LEU A 165 1.68 20.97 0.56
N GLN A 166 1.12 20.10 -0.27
CA GLN A 166 0.83 20.39 -1.67
C GLN A 166 -0.11 21.59 -1.81
N TYR A 167 -1.13 21.64 -0.96
CA TYR A 167 -2.10 22.74 -0.94
C TYR A 167 -1.45 24.04 -0.46
N ALA A 168 -0.56 24.01 0.52
CA ALA A 168 0.17 25.18 0.98
C ALA A 168 1.09 25.78 -0.10
N ILE A 169 1.63 24.93 -1.00
CA ILE A 169 2.53 25.36 -2.10
C ILE A 169 1.74 25.89 -3.30
N GLY A 170 0.59 25.27 -3.62
CA GLY A 170 -0.11 25.59 -4.86
C GLY A 170 -1.61 25.32 -4.85
N GLY A 171 -2.26 25.44 -3.70
CA GLY A 171 -3.70 25.41 -3.60
C GLY A 171 -4.35 26.54 -4.39
N THR A 172 -5.49 26.24 -5.00
CA THR A 172 -6.28 27.24 -5.74
C THR A 172 -7.38 27.83 -4.86
N THR A 173 -8.16 28.72 -5.45
CA THR A 173 -9.27 29.43 -4.79
C THR A 173 -10.42 28.51 -4.33
N GLN A 174 -10.45 27.25 -4.74
CA GLN A 174 -11.57 26.35 -4.42
C GLN A 174 -11.75 26.08 -2.92
N LEU A 175 -10.69 26.20 -2.13
CA LEU A 175 -10.71 26.06 -0.68
C LEU A 175 -10.30 27.35 0.04
N GLN A 176 -10.33 28.50 -0.65
CA GLN A 176 -9.89 29.80 -0.06
C GLN A 176 -10.76 30.29 1.09
N GLU A 177 -11.99 29.79 1.23
CA GLU A 177 -12.83 30.07 2.39
C GLU A 177 -12.24 29.47 3.69
N PHE A 178 -11.34 28.50 3.56
CA PHE A 178 -10.67 27.85 4.67
C PHE A 178 -9.22 28.33 4.76
N GLY A 179 -8.84 28.90 5.87
CA GLY A 179 -7.44 29.16 6.17
C GLY A 179 -6.62 27.87 6.25
N LEU A 180 -5.32 27.92 5.89
CA LEU A 180 -4.44 26.74 5.89
C LEU A 180 -4.48 25.96 7.22
N GLY A 181 -4.60 26.67 8.36
CA GLY A 181 -4.73 26.02 9.67
C GLY A 181 -6.01 25.22 9.81
N GLN A 182 -7.12 25.67 9.22
CA GLN A 182 -8.38 24.92 9.24
C GLN A 182 -8.30 23.68 8.33
N VAL A 183 -7.71 23.83 7.14
CA VAL A 183 -7.45 22.68 6.24
C VAL A 183 -6.58 21.64 6.95
N LEU A 184 -5.49 22.07 7.59
CA LEU A 184 -4.62 21.20 8.37
C LEU A 184 -5.38 20.47 9.47
N ALA A 185 -6.17 21.19 10.28
CA ALA A 185 -6.91 20.61 11.41
C ALA A 185 -7.98 19.61 10.95
N LEU A 186 -8.74 19.96 9.91
CA LEU A 186 -9.79 19.10 9.35
C LEU A 186 -9.19 17.87 8.67
N MET A 187 -8.16 18.04 7.84
CA MET A 187 -7.50 16.93 7.17
C MET A 187 -6.87 15.97 8.20
N THR A 188 -6.12 16.49 9.17
CA THR A 188 -5.48 15.65 10.18
C THR A 188 -6.52 14.95 11.06
N GLY A 189 -7.51 15.69 11.57
CA GLY A 189 -8.52 15.15 12.48
C GLY A 189 -9.35 14.04 11.85
N THR A 190 -9.89 14.27 10.66
CA THR A 190 -10.65 13.24 9.92
C THR A 190 -9.78 12.05 9.52
N HIS A 191 -8.55 12.27 9.09
CA HIS A 191 -7.67 11.19 8.65
C HIS A 191 -7.13 10.35 9.82
N VAL A 192 -7.07 10.87 11.03
CA VAL A 192 -6.85 10.04 12.23
C VAL A 192 -7.99 9.05 12.42
N LEU A 193 -9.26 9.49 12.30
CA LEU A 193 -10.41 8.61 12.43
C LEU A 193 -10.47 7.56 11.31
N ILE A 194 -10.22 7.98 10.07
CA ILE A 194 -10.11 7.07 8.92
C ILE A 194 -8.98 6.06 9.14
N GLY A 195 -7.83 6.52 9.63
CA GLY A 195 -6.68 5.67 9.94
C GLY A 195 -6.97 4.62 11.01
N VAL A 196 -7.79 4.95 12.02
CA VAL A 196 -8.26 3.97 13.00
C VAL A 196 -9.12 2.90 12.33
N GLY A 197 -10.06 3.28 11.47
CA GLY A 197 -10.88 2.34 10.70
C GLY A 197 -10.03 1.45 9.79
N GLU A 198 -9.10 2.06 9.03
CA GLU A 198 -8.15 1.31 8.19
C GLU A 198 -7.28 0.37 9.03
N GLY A 199 -6.81 0.83 10.16
CA GLY A 199 -5.99 0.04 11.07
C GLY A 199 -6.68 -1.21 11.58
N LEU A 200 -7.98 -1.11 11.91
CA LEU A 200 -8.79 -2.27 12.31
C LEU A 200 -8.93 -3.28 11.16
N ILE A 201 -9.27 -2.80 9.96
CA ILE A 201 -9.40 -3.65 8.77
C ILE A 201 -8.06 -4.31 8.44
N ALA A 202 -6.98 -3.54 8.42
CA ALA A 202 -5.64 -4.05 8.13
C ALA A 202 -5.18 -5.08 9.19
N ALA A 203 -5.42 -4.81 10.48
CA ALA A 203 -5.07 -5.73 11.56
C ALA A 203 -5.80 -7.08 11.43
N VAL A 204 -7.11 -7.05 11.18
CA VAL A 204 -7.91 -8.28 11.00
C VAL A 204 -7.46 -9.03 9.74
N THR A 205 -7.28 -8.33 8.63
CA THR A 205 -6.87 -8.92 7.36
C THR A 205 -5.49 -9.59 7.47
N VAL A 206 -4.50 -8.84 7.98
CA VAL A 206 -3.13 -9.36 8.14
C VAL A 206 -3.09 -10.52 9.14
N LEU A 207 -3.84 -10.43 10.24
CA LEU A 207 -3.95 -11.50 11.22
C LEU A 207 -4.52 -12.78 10.60
N THR A 208 -5.58 -12.66 9.81
CA THR A 208 -6.22 -13.79 9.13
C THR A 208 -5.26 -14.43 8.14
N VAL A 209 -4.61 -13.64 7.28
CA VAL A 209 -3.63 -14.14 6.32
C VAL A 209 -2.42 -14.77 7.04
N ALA A 210 -1.90 -14.14 8.09
CA ALA A 210 -0.75 -14.66 8.82
C ALA A 210 -1.05 -15.99 9.56
N ARG A 211 -2.30 -16.22 9.96
CA ARG A 211 -2.71 -17.49 10.60
C ARG A 211 -2.93 -18.61 9.60
N THR A 212 -3.48 -18.31 8.42
CA THR A 212 -3.82 -19.31 7.41
C THR A 212 -2.66 -19.57 6.44
N ARG A 213 -2.02 -18.51 5.98
CA ARG A 213 -0.96 -18.53 4.97
C ARG A 213 0.17 -17.54 5.32
N PRO A 214 0.96 -17.80 6.37
CA PRO A 214 2.04 -16.92 6.78
C PRO A 214 3.12 -16.75 5.70
N ASP A 215 3.19 -17.66 4.75
CA ASP A 215 4.07 -17.61 3.59
C ASP A 215 3.72 -16.49 2.60
N LEU A 216 2.49 -15.98 2.63
CA LEU A 216 2.03 -14.88 1.78
C LEU A 216 2.21 -13.50 2.40
N VAL A 217 2.62 -13.41 3.68
CA VAL A 217 2.88 -12.13 4.34
C VAL A 217 4.33 -11.72 4.10
N TYR A 218 4.55 -10.68 3.29
CA TYR A 218 5.88 -10.15 2.96
C TYR A 218 6.68 -9.80 4.23
N ALA A 219 6.05 -9.18 5.20
CA ALA A 219 6.67 -8.77 6.46
C ALA A 219 7.24 -9.95 7.28
N LEU A 220 6.80 -11.17 7.01
CA LEU A 220 7.27 -12.41 7.65
C LEU A 220 8.32 -13.16 6.82
N ARG A 221 8.66 -12.73 5.61
CA ARG A 221 9.60 -13.44 4.72
C ARG A 221 10.99 -13.62 5.31
N GLY A 222 11.48 -12.68 6.11
CA GLY A 222 12.76 -12.75 6.80
C GLY A 222 12.83 -13.76 7.95
N LEU A 223 11.71 -14.43 8.29
CA LEU A 223 11.61 -15.44 9.36
C LEU A 223 11.72 -16.87 8.86
N ARG A 224 11.77 -17.11 7.57
CA ARG A 224 11.98 -18.46 7.07
C ARG A 224 13.35 -18.93 7.51
N ARG A 225 13.35 -19.95 8.39
CA ARG A 225 14.54 -20.78 8.60
C ARG A 225 15.06 -21.20 7.22
N PRO A 226 16.39 -21.19 7.00
CA PRO A 226 16.96 -21.82 5.82
C PRO A 226 16.30 -23.20 5.68
N ALA A 227 15.81 -23.54 4.50
CA ALA A 227 15.32 -24.88 4.25
C ALA A 227 16.40 -25.83 4.72
N MET A 228 16.06 -26.78 5.61
CA MET A 228 17.02 -27.82 5.98
C MET A 228 17.52 -28.44 4.69
N PRO A 229 18.83 -28.64 4.54
CA PRO A 229 19.36 -29.35 3.39
C PRO A 229 18.56 -30.64 3.23
N SER A 230 18.13 -30.91 2.01
CA SER A 230 17.46 -32.18 1.71
C SER A 230 18.33 -33.32 2.24
N PRO A 231 17.73 -34.32 2.91
CA PRO A 231 18.50 -35.49 3.32
C PRO A 231 19.31 -36.01 2.12
N PRO A 232 20.55 -36.39 2.30
CA PRO A 232 21.32 -36.98 1.20
C PRO A 232 20.48 -38.11 0.59
N ALA A 233 20.42 -38.11 -0.74
CA ALA A 233 19.72 -39.15 -1.47
C ALA A 233 20.20 -40.51 -0.95
N ALA A 234 19.24 -41.34 -0.55
CA ALA A 234 19.58 -42.72 -0.11
C ALA A 234 20.44 -43.37 -1.21
N PRO A 235 21.50 -44.12 -0.82
CA PRO A 235 22.32 -44.81 -1.81
C PRO A 235 21.41 -45.67 -2.69
N THR A 236 21.45 -45.41 -3.99
CA THR A 236 20.73 -46.24 -4.97
C THR A 236 21.18 -47.67 -4.74
N ALA A 237 20.26 -48.53 -4.30
CA ALA A 237 20.53 -49.96 -4.14
C ALA A 237 21.09 -50.47 -5.47
N ALA A 238 22.31 -51.03 -5.38
CA ALA A 238 22.96 -51.62 -6.56
C ALA A 238 22.02 -52.66 -7.18
N GLN A 239 21.68 -52.48 -8.41
CA GLN A 239 20.95 -53.50 -9.18
C GLN A 239 21.76 -54.78 -9.20
N PRO A 240 21.17 -55.93 -8.84
CA PRO A 240 21.89 -57.22 -8.93
C PRO A 240 22.28 -57.45 -10.40
N ALA A 241 23.55 -57.79 -10.60
CA ALA A 241 24.09 -58.16 -11.89
C ALA A 241 23.27 -59.31 -12.44
N SER A 242 22.67 -59.11 -13.64
CA SER A 242 22.07 -60.21 -14.39
C SER A 242 23.15 -61.21 -14.82
N THR A 243 23.18 -62.35 -14.16
CA THR A 243 24.00 -63.49 -14.62
C THR A 243 23.41 -63.98 -15.94
N GLY A 244 24.09 -63.64 -17.02
CA GLY A 244 23.84 -64.25 -18.33
C GLY A 244 24.14 -65.74 -18.26
N GLY A 245 23.09 -66.58 -18.38
CA GLY A 245 23.26 -67.98 -18.62
C GLY A 245 23.54 -68.24 -20.08
N ALA A 246 24.71 -68.78 -20.36
CA ALA A 246 25.01 -69.40 -21.64
C ALA A 246 24.50 -70.83 -21.61
N ALA A 247 23.74 -71.20 -22.64
CA ALA A 247 23.63 -72.53 -23.26
C ALA A 247 22.97 -72.41 -24.63
#